data_ddac3a5ad5bacd0cc0403f4e0fb6d511
#
_entry.id   ddac3a5ad5bacd0cc0403f4e0fb6d511
#
_cell.length_a   1.000
_cell.length_b   1.000
_cell.length_c   1.000
_cell.angle_alpha   90.00
_cell.angle_beta   90.00
_cell.angle_gamma   90.00
#
_symmetry.space_group_name_H-M   'P 1'
#
loop_
_entity.id
_entity.type
_entity.pdbx_description
1 polymer ?
#
loop_
_entity_poly.entity_id
_entity_poly.type
_entity_poly.pdbx_seq_one_letter_code
_entity_poly.pdbx_strand_id
1 'polypeptide(L)'
;MAVEARVVVVPKEAGPLGIHAVTLPSPGPYQVLIKQFASGICHSQLHTMHRPRNGPEVLGHESTGEVLEIGEAVSHLAVGDRVMVTWVPRQISPGDRVPEAARIEFADGQVATSSNVFTWADHTLADERYVVKVPSTIEPLVTSIIGCAVMTGAGAVENTANVQAGDSVAIFGVGGVGLSAVVAARARGANPLIAIDLDDEKLAFAKQFGATHVINAAKEDPIAVIRALTTQTDRHTIRRETVAGADFVFDCIGIRKTLEQIVPAARTGFFGAESGGTAVLVGVPTTPVELDPIDLLMNEKRFIGSIGGSCSPDHDFPRYIKWYEEGTLDLNAMVTARYALDDINEATRALAAGEIQGRAILVF
;
A
#
# COMPACT_ATOMS: atom_id res chain seq x y z
N MET A 1 29.03 -14.86 -3.23
CA MET A 1 29.03 -15.98 -4.22
C MET A 1 27.86 -15.77 -5.16
N ALA A 2 28.00 -16.09 -6.47
CA ALA A 2 26.87 -16.03 -7.40
C ALA A 2 25.79 -17.05 -6.96
N VAL A 3 24.51 -16.65 -7.01
CA VAL A 3 23.38 -17.49 -6.57
C VAL A 3 22.39 -17.64 -7.72
N GLU A 4 22.00 -18.89 -7.98
CA GLU A 4 20.93 -19.18 -8.92
C GLU A 4 19.59 -18.76 -8.33
N ALA A 5 18.80 -18.01 -9.10
CA ALA A 5 17.51 -17.50 -8.70
C ALA A 5 16.46 -17.69 -9.80
N ARG A 6 15.20 -17.82 -9.38
CA ARG A 6 14.05 -17.82 -10.27
C ARG A 6 13.33 -16.49 -10.14
N VAL A 7 13.20 -15.76 -11.24
CA VAL A 7 12.70 -14.38 -11.24
C VAL A 7 11.54 -14.24 -12.22
N VAL A 8 10.47 -13.57 -11.81
CA VAL A 8 9.36 -13.20 -12.68
C VAL A 8 9.74 -11.98 -13.52
N VAL A 9 9.54 -12.10 -14.82
CA VAL A 9 9.86 -11.07 -15.81
C VAL A 9 8.60 -10.70 -16.59
N VAL A 10 8.34 -9.39 -16.68
CA VAL A 10 7.37 -8.84 -17.63
C VAL A 10 8.08 -8.69 -18.97
N PRO A 11 7.62 -9.35 -20.03
CA PRO A 11 8.26 -9.21 -21.34
C PRO A 11 8.06 -7.79 -21.88
N LYS A 12 8.95 -7.36 -22.80
CA LYS A 12 8.83 -6.07 -23.48
C LYS A 12 7.48 -5.96 -24.22
N GLU A 13 7.15 -6.99 -24.95
CA GLU A 13 5.86 -7.09 -25.69
C GLU A 13 4.77 -7.59 -24.75
N ALA A 14 3.52 -7.23 -25.03
CA ALA A 14 2.37 -7.70 -24.26
C ALA A 14 2.29 -9.24 -24.29
N GLY A 15 2.22 -9.86 -23.13
CA GLY A 15 2.19 -11.32 -23.00
C GLY A 15 2.13 -11.76 -21.53
N PRO A 16 2.06 -13.06 -21.28
CA PRO A 16 2.10 -13.60 -19.94
C PRO A 16 3.45 -13.31 -19.27
N LEU A 17 3.46 -13.27 -17.94
CA LEU A 17 4.69 -13.20 -17.15
C LEU A 17 5.52 -14.47 -17.38
N GLY A 18 6.82 -14.30 -17.61
CA GLY A 18 7.79 -15.39 -17.71
C GLY A 18 8.53 -15.59 -16.39
N ILE A 19 8.89 -16.84 -16.10
CA ILE A 19 9.79 -17.18 -15.00
C ILE A 19 11.13 -17.58 -15.61
N HIS A 20 12.18 -16.88 -15.23
CA HIS A 20 13.52 -17.08 -15.78
C HIS A 20 14.49 -17.51 -14.67
N ALA A 21 15.30 -18.52 -14.96
CA ALA A 21 16.48 -18.84 -14.14
C ALA A 21 17.57 -17.82 -14.47
N VAL A 22 18.13 -17.20 -13.45
CA VAL A 22 19.20 -16.19 -13.57
C VAL A 22 20.25 -16.43 -12.52
N THR A 23 21.49 -16.03 -12.81
CA THR A 23 22.57 -16.03 -11.83
C THR A 23 22.71 -14.61 -11.27
N LEU A 24 22.32 -14.40 -10.02
CA LEU A 24 22.56 -13.14 -9.32
C LEU A 24 24.03 -13.03 -8.91
N PRO A 25 24.71 -11.90 -9.19
CA PRO A 25 26.09 -11.70 -8.79
C PRO A 25 26.24 -11.50 -7.28
N SER A 26 27.46 -11.52 -6.75
CA SER A 26 27.74 -10.99 -5.41
C SER A 26 27.30 -9.54 -5.29
N PRO A 27 26.85 -9.11 -4.10
CA PRO A 27 26.42 -7.74 -3.86
C PRO A 27 27.51 -6.70 -4.18
N GLY A 28 27.13 -5.62 -4.87
CA GLY A 28 27.92 -4.40 -4.93
C GLY A 28 28.05 -3.73 -3.56
N PRO A 29 28.83 -2.64 -3.44
CA PRO A 29 29.15 -2.05 -2.12
C PRO A 29 27.97 -1.74 -1.22
N TYR A 30 26.84 -1.30 -1.79
CA TYR A 30 25.60 -0.92 -1.09
C TYR A 30 24.46 -1.91 -1.28
N GLN A 31 24.72 -3.11 -1.77
CA GLN A 31 23.69 -4.08 -2.07
C GLN A 31 23.64 -5.20 -1.03
N VAL A 32 22.49 -5.85 -0.96
CA VAL A 32 22.21 -6.97 -0.06
C VAL A 32 21.58 -8.08 -0.88
N LEU A 33 22.16 -9.28 -0.82
CA LEU A 33 21.59 -10.50 -1.39
C LEU A 33 20.71 -11.16 -0.35
N ILE A 34 19.46 -11.42 -0.71
CA ILE A 34 18.41 -11.90 0.21
C ILE A 34 17.76 -13.14 -0.38
N LYS A 35 17.67 -14.22 0.40
CA LYS A 35 16.76 -15.33 0.15
C LYS A 35 15.39 -14.95 0.67
N GLN A 36 14.37 -15.00 -0.18
CA GLN A 36 13.03 -14.57 0.19
C GLN A 36 12.19 -15.72 0.74
N PHE A 37 11.25 -15.41 1.63
CA PHE A 37 10.26 -16.35 2.17
C PHE A 37 8.90 -16.15 1.54
N ALA A 38 8.48 -14.88 1.39
CA ALA A 38 7.24 -14.51 0.75
C ALA A 38 7.31 -13.10 0.20
N SER A 39 6.51 -12.82 -0.82
CA SER A 39 6.34 -11.51 -1.42
C SER A 39 4.85 -11.19 -1.61
N GLY A 40 4.44 -9.98 -1.26
CA GLY A 40 3.08 -9.51 -1.51
C GLY A 40 2.80 -9.29 -3.01
N ILE A 41 1.54 -9.48 -3.39
CA ILE A 41 1.05 -9.20 -4.74
C ILE A 41 0.19 -7.94 -4.70
N CYS A 42 0.70 -6.84 -5.27
CA CYS A 42 0.09 -5.52 -5.20
C CYS A 42 -0.60 -5.13 -6.52
N HIS A 43 -1.74 -4.46 -6.41
CA HIS A 43 -2.50 -3.97 -7.57
C HIS A 43 -1.69 -3.00 -8.45
N SER A 44 -0.77 -2.23 -7.87
CA SER A 44 0.12 -1.33 -8.61
C SER A 44 1.02 -2.08 -9.62
N GLN A 45 1.32 -3.36 -9.38
CA GLN A 45 2.06 -4.19 -10.33
C GLN A 45 1.26 -4.46 -11.61
N LEU A 46 -0.08 -4.55 -11.53
CA LEU A 46 -0.94 -4.67 -12.72
C LEU A 46 -0.82 -3.43 -13.61
N HIS A 47 -0.74 -2.22 -13.01
CA HIS A 47 -0.50 -0.99 -13.79
C HIS A 47 0.86 -1.06 -14.49
N THR A 48 1.90 -1.55 -13.79
CA THR A 48 3.24 -1.73 -14.40
C THR A 48 3.19 -2.75 -15.53
N MET A 49 2.46 -3.86 -15.40
CA MET A 49 2.31 -4.89 -16.43
C MET A 49 1.65 -4.38 -17.72
N HIS A 50 0.77 -3.38 -17.61
CA HIS A 50 -0.01 -2.88 -18.74
C HIS A 50 0.52 -1.58 -19.37
N ARG A 51 1.54 -0.94 -18.76
CA ARG A 51 2.11 0.29 -19.33
C ARG A 51 3.09 -0.01 -20.47
N PRO A 52 3.29 0.93 -21.41
CA PRO A 52 4.37 0.85 -22.41
C PRO A 52 5.74 0.80 -21.70
N ARG A 53 6.67 0.02 -22.23
CA ARG A 53 8.03 -0.17 -21.71
C ARG A 53 9.08 -0.31 -22.82
N ASN A 54 10.32 0.03 -22.50
CA ASN A 54 11.43 -0.02 -23.47
C ASN A 54 12.15 -1.37 -23.49
N GLY A 55 11.99 -2.19 -22.46
CA GLY A 55 12.64 -3.50 -22.31
C GLY A 55 11.89 -4.38 -21.31
N PRO A 56 12.36 -5.59 -21.02
CA PRO A 56 11.78 -6.43 -19.98
C PRO A 56 11.95 -5.78 -18.60
N GLU A 57 11.00 -6.04 -17.71
CA GLU A 57 11.01 -5.51 -16.33
C GLU A 57 10.84 -6.64 -15.31
N VAL A 58 11.45 -6.47 -14.14
CA VAL A 58 11.26 -7.33 -12.97
C VAL A 58 10.35 -6.66 -11.96
N LEU A 59 9.48 -7.42 -11.31
CA LEU A 59 8.40 -6.95 -10.47
C LEU A 59 8.52 -7.42 -9.02
N GLY A 60 7.54 -6.97 -8.22
CA GLY A 60 7.47 -7.17 -6.78
C GLY A 60 8.21 -6.06 -6.03
N HIS A 61 7.64 -5.62 -4.90
CA HIS A 61 8.20 -4.49 -4.16
C HIS A 61 7.93 -4.56 -2.64
N GLU A 62 7.50 -5.70 -2.15
CA GLU A 62 7.29 -5.98 -0.72
C GLU A 62 7.58 -7.45 -0.45
N SER A 63 8.45 -7.75 0.48
CA SER A 63 8.75 -9.14 0.86
C SER A 63 9.37 -9.26 2.25
N THR A 64 9.51 -10.50 2.69
CA THR A 64 10.38 -10.89 3.83
C THR A 64 11.41 -11.88 3.36
N GLY A 65 12.57 -11.88 4.02
CA GLY A 65 13.65 -12.78 3.68
C GLY A 65 14.74 -12.83 4.73
N GLU A 66 15.82 -13.53 4.38
CA GLU A 66 17.03 -13.66 5.16
C GLU A 66 18.25 -13.17 4.34
N VAL A 67 19.10 -12.39 4.98
CA VAL A 67 20.32 -11.87 4.37
C VAL A 67 21.33 -13.00 4.16
N LEU A 68 21.73 -13.23 2.91
CA LEU A 68 22.77 -14.21 2.54
C LEU A 68 24.16 -13.58 2.42
N GLU A 69 24.25 -12.37 1.86
CA GLU A 69 25.50 -11.67 1.63
C GLU A 69 25.24 -10.15 1.64
N ILE A 70 26.20 -9.36 2.11
CA ILE A 70 26.14 -7.90 2.15
C ILE A 70 27.34 -7.27 1.44
N GLY A 71 27.12 -6.13 0.81
CA GLY A 71 28.20 -5.29 0.27
C GLY A 71 29.03 -4.64 1.36
N GLU A 72 30.26 -4.26 1.02
CA GLU A 72 31.28 -3.75 1.99
C GLU A 72 30.87 -2.44 2.69
N ALA A 73 29.98 -1.65 2.09
CA ALA A 73 29.49 -0.39 2.67
C ALA A 73 28.20 -0.56 3.49
N VAL A 74 27.59 -1.74 3.50
CA VAL A 74 26.38 -2.04 4.30
C VAL A 74 26.78 -2.23 5.77
N SER A 75 26.23 -1.39 6.67
CA SER A 75 26.64 -1.39 8.08
C SER A 75 25.54 -1.75 9.07
N HIS A 76 24.26 -1.72 8.65
CA HIS A 76 23.12 -1.94 9.54
C HIS A 76 22.57 -3.37 9.52
N LEU A 77 23.09 -4.21 8.62
CA LEU A 77 22.70 -5.61 8.42
C LEU A 77 23.88 -6.55 8.59
N ALA A 78 23.58 -7.79 8.94
CA ALA A 78 24.51 -8.91 8.97
C ALA A 78 23.92 -10.12 8.25
N VAL A 79 24.78 -11.02 7.79
CA VAL A 79 24.36 -12.33 7.24
C VAL A 79 23.55 -13.10 8.29
N GLY A 80 22.42 -13.67 7.88
CA GLY A 80 21.45 -14.35 8.73
C GLY A 80 20.39 -13.44 9.35
N ASP A 81 20.47 -12.11 9.16
CA ASP A 81 19.43 -11.22 9.64
C ASP A 81 18.10 -11.47 8.89
N ARG A 82 16.99 -11.46 9.65
CA ARG A 82 15.65 -11.38 9.10
C ARG A 82 15.37 -9.96 8.64
N VAL A 83 14.86 -9.83 7.42
CA VAL A 83 14.61 -8.52 6.82
C VAL A 83 13.27 -8.44 6.10
N MET A 84 12.77 -7.22 5.96
CA MET A 84 11.74 -6.84 5.00
C MET A 84 12.35 -6.02 3.87
N VAL A 85 11.90 -6.29 2.63
CA VAL A 85 12.22 -5.48 1.46
C VAL A 85 11.00 -4.63 1.13
N THR A 86 11.21 -3.35 0.88
CA THR A 86 10.16 -2.39 0.54
C THR A 86 10.61 -1.47 -0.59
N TRP A 87 9.67 -0.83 -1.25
CA TRP A 87 9.93 0.13 -2.33
C TRP A 87 10.15 1.57 -1.82
N VAL A 88 9.82 1.84 -0.57
CA VAL A 88 10.08 3.12 0.09
C VAL A 88 11.46 3.03 0.73
N PRO A 89 12.39 3.92 0.36
CA PRO A 89 13.71 3.88 0.95
C PRO A 89 13.69 4.34 2.41
N ARG A 90 14.51 3.67 3.22
CA ARG A 90 14.74 4.03 4.60
C ARG A 90 15.64 5.27 4.71
N GLN A 91 15.35 6.14 5.69
CA GLN A 91 16.23 7.24 6.13
C GLN A 91 16.97 7.99 5.02
N ILE A 92 16.24 8.68 4.12
CA ILE A 92 16.85 9.56 3.12
C ILE A 92 16.79 11.00 3.60
N SER A 93 17.93 11.66 3.60
CA SER A 93 18.09 13.09 3.85
C SER A 93 18.54 13.84 2.59
N PRO A 94 18.29 15.14 2.48
CA PRO A 94 18.83 15.94 1.39
C PRO A 94 20.38 15.80 1.30
N GLY A 95 20.89 15.42 0.15
CA GLY A 95 22.31 15.18 -0.08
C GLY A 95 22.78 13.74 0.09
N ASP A 96 21.92 12.83 0.54
CA ASP A 96 22.21 11.41 0.59
C ASP A 96 22.33 10.80 -0.83
N ARG A 97 23.00 9.65 -0.89
CA ARG A 97 23.06 8.83 -2.10
C ARG A 97 21.63 8.37 -2.49
N VAL A 98 21.32 8.52 -3.76
CA VAL A 98 20.08 7.93 -4.31
C VAL A 98 20.24 6.41 -4.34
N PRO A 99 19.26 5.64 -3.81
CA PRO A 99 19.30 4.18 -3.89
C PRO A 99 19.33 3.69 -5.34
N GLU A 100 20.07 2.61 -5.58
CA GLU A 100 20.14 2.01 -6.91
C GLU A 100 18.87 1.20 -7.20
N ALA A 101 18.35 1.38 -8.42
CA ALA A 101 17.27 0.53 -8.92
C ALA A 101 17.83 -0.85 -9.30
N ALA A 102 17.03 -1.89 -9.07
CA ALA A 102 17.43 -3.25 -9.36
C ALA A 102 17.58 -3.48 -10.87
N ARG A 103 18.61 -4.25 -11.23
CA ARG A 103 18.95 -4.62 -12.59
C ARG A 103 19.38 -6.10 -12.62
N ILE A 104 18.88 -6.84 -13.58
CA ILE A 104 19.25 -8.24 -13.84
C ILE A 104 19.73 -8.35 -15.28
N GLU A 105 20.87 -8.99 -15.47
CA GLU A 105 21.41 -9.33 -16.78
C GLU A 105 21.19 -10.84 -17.02
N PHE A 106 20.58 -11.17 -18.16
CA PHE A 106 20.35 -12.55 -18.58
C PHE A 106 21.56 -13.08 -19.36
N ALA A 107 21.64 -14.40 -19.48
CA ALA A 107 22.74 -15.08 -20.19
C ALA A 107 22.87 -14.68 -21.66
N ASP A 108 21.82 -14.21 -22.30
CA ASP A 108 21.81 -13.70 -23.68
C ASP A 108 22.20 -12.22 -23.80
N GLY A 109 22.56 -11.57 -22.69
CA GLY A 109 22.94 -10.16 -22.62
C GLY A 109 21.75 -9.19 -22.54
N GLN A 110 20.49 -9.66 -22.54
CA GLN A 110 19.37 -8.81 -22.26
C GLN A 110 19.40 -8.33 -20.80
N VAL A 111 18.80 -7.17 -20.55
CA VAL A 111 18.73 -6.58 -19.21
C VAL A 111 17.28 -6.31 -18.85
N ALA A 112 16.83 -6.84 -17.72
CA ALA A 112 15.58 -6.46 -17.09
C ALA A 112 15.86 -5.46 -15.95
N THR A 113 14.98 -4.47 -15.81
CA THR A 113 15.12 -3.42 -14.80
C THR A 113 13.87 -3.32 -13.93
N SER A 114 13.99 -2.72 -12.77
CA SER A 114 12.91 -2.31 -11.90
C SER A 114 13.03 -0.81 -11.61
N SER A 115 11.95 -0.22 -11.10
CA SER A 115 12.03 1.18 -10.63
C SER A 115 12.81 1.32 -9.32
N ASN A 116 12.90 0.25 -8.52
CA ASN A 116 13.58 0.21 -7.22
C ASN A 116 14.07 -1.21 -6.89
N VAL A 117 13.22 -2.10 -6.44
CA VAL A 117 13.52 -3.49 -6.08
C VAL A 117 12.73 -4.48 -6.94
N PHE A 118 13.06 -5.75 -6.87
CA PHE A 118 12.23 -6.85 -7.37
C PHE A 118 12.07 -7.89 -6.27
N THR A 119 10.86 -8.36 -6.04
CA THR A 119 10.59 -9.35 -5.00
C THR A 119 9.73 -10.54 -5.47
N TRP A 120 9.28 -10.54 -6.74
CA TRP A 120 8.68 -11.73 -7.33
C TRP A 120 9.77 -12.68 -7.85
N ALA A 121 10.53 -13.19 -6.89
CA ALA A 121 11.68 -14.07 -7.08
C ALA A 121 11.98 -14.82 -5.79
N ASP A 122 12.61 -15.97 -5.84
CA ASP A 122 13.06 -16.68 -4.64
C ASP A 122 14.29 -16.04 -3.97
N HIS A 123 15.06 -15.25 -4.73
CA HIS A 123 16.16 -14.41 -4.25
C HIS A 123 16.09 -13.03 -4.86
N THR A 124 16.53 -12.03 -4.12
CA THR A 124 16.62 -10.64 -4.60
C THR A 124 17.96 -10.01 -4.25
N LEU A 125 18.42 -9.11 -5.11
CA LEU A 125 19.58 -8.25 -4.88
C LEU A 125 19.07 -6.81 -4.81
N ALA A 126 19.06 -6.22 -3.63
CA ALA A 126 18.47 -4.91 -3.36
C ALA A 126 19.50 -3.92 -2.82
N ASP A 127 19.35 -2.64 -3.13
CA ASP A 127 20.05 -1.57 -2.43
C ASP A 127 19.67 -1.59 -0.94
N GLU A 128 20.65 -1.43 -0.05
CA GLU A 128 20.47 -1.48 1.42
C GLU A 128 19.42 -0.50 1.94
N ARG A 129 19.16 0.59 1.21
CA ARG A 129 18.14 1.59 1.55
C ARG A 129 16.71 1.07 1.43
N TYR A 130 16.50 -0.03 0.73
CA TYR A 130 15.21 -0.71 0.61
C TYR A 130 15.07 -1.91 1.55
N VAL A 131 16.03 -2.14 2.45
CA VAL A 131 16.09 -3.33 3.31
C VAL A 131 16.03 -2.91 4.78
N VAL A 132 15.02 -3.39 5.49
CA VAL A 132 14.78 -3.08 6.91
C VAL A 132 14.96 -4.34 7.74
N LYS A 133 15.83 -4.28 8.74
CA LYS A 133 16.01 -5.37 9.72
C LYS A 133 14.76 -5.49 10.59
N VAL A 134 14.31 -6.74 10.81
CA VAL A 134 13.14 -7.04 11.64
C VAL A 134 13.48 -8.17 12.63
N PRO A 135 12.71 -8.36 13.72
CA PRO A 135 12.92 -9.46 14.64
C PRO A 135 12.84 -10.83 13.94
N SER A 136 13.78 -11.73 14.25
CA SER A 136 13.78 -13.08 13.70
C SER A 136 12.61 -13.96 14.18
N THR A 137 11.91 -13.51 15.23
CA THR A 137 10.77 -14.21 15.84
C THR A 137 9.45 -14.01 15.13
N ILE A 138 9.34 -13.00 14.23
CA ILE A 138 8.08 -12.75 13.52
C ILE A 138 7.79 -13.86 12.51
N GLU A 139 6.50 -14.12 12.28
CA GLU A 139 6.04 -15.00 11.23
C GLU A 139 6.37 -14.39 9.85
N PRO A 140 7.21 -15.03 9.00
CA PRO A 140 7.76 -14.36 7.84
C PRO A 140 6.78 -14.23 6.67
N LEU A 141 5.80 -15.12 6.53
CA LEU A 141 4.95 -15.14 5.34
C LEU A 141 3.96 -13.97 5.34
N VAL A 142 3.17 -13.84 6.41
CA VAL A 142 2.12 -12.81 6.48
C VAL A 142 2.70 -11.40 6.70
N THR A 143 3.86 -11.28 7.32
CA THR A 143 4.52 -9.99 7.50
C THR A 143 5.10 -9.42 6.20
N SER A 144 5.19 -10.22 5.12
CA SER A 144 5.63 -9.75 3.81
C SER A 144 4.81 -8.61 3.23
N ILE A 145 3.53 -8.46 3.65
CA ILE A 145 2.65 -7.38 3.17
C ILE A 145 2.82 -6.05 3.93
N ILE A 146 3.66 -6.02 4.97
CA ILE A 146 3.93 -4.76 5.70
C ILE A 146 4.66 -3.76 4.79
N GLY A 147 5.55 -4.24 3.93
CA GLY A 147 6.40 -3.41 3.07
C GLY A 147 5.69 -2.60 1.98
N CYS A 148 4.38 -2.80 1.79
CA CYS A 148 3.57 -2.00 0.89
C CYS A 148 2.15 -1.79 1.40
N ALA A 149 1.33 -2.86 1.49
CA ALA A 149 -0.09 -2.70 1.78
C ALA A 149 -0.35 -2.07 3.15
N VAL A 150 0.32 -2.59 4.19
CA VAL A 150 0.13 -2.09 5.56
C VAL A 150 0.69 -0.69 5.70
N MET A 151 1.94 -0.46 5.31
CA MET A 151 2.55 0.87 5.45
C MET A 151 1.77 1.94 4.70
N THR A 152 1.25 1.61 3.50
CA THR A 152 0.51 2.58 2.68
C THR A 152 -0.82 2.95 3.32
N GLY A 153 -1.62 1.96 3.73
CA GLY A 153 -2.93 2.21 4.32
C GLY A 153 -2.85 2.76 5.75
N ALA A 154 -2.10 2.09 6.61
CA ALA A 154 -1.96 2.53 8.00
C ALA A 154 -1.21 3.87 8.09
N GLY A 155 -0.15 4.06 7.30
CA GLY A 155 0.60 5.31 7.28
C GLY A 155 -0.21 6.48 6.73
N ALA A 156 -1.12 6.27 5.76
CA ALA A 156 -2.01 7.33 5.31
C ALA A 156 -2.87 7.88 6.47
N VAL A 157 -3.34 7.00 7.35
CA VAL A 157 -4.12 7.37 8.55
C VAL A 157 -3.24 8.01 9.63
N GLU A 158 -2.10 7.37 9.95
CA GLU A 158 -1.22 7.76 11.06
C GLU A 158 -0.37 8.98 10.73
N ASN A 159 0.33 8.93 9.59
CA ASN A 159 1.39 9.90 9.27
C ASN A 159 0.87 11.02 8.36
N THR A 160 0.08 10.69 7.30
CA THR A 160 -0.40 11.71 6.35
C THR A 160 -1.57 12.50 6.92
N ALA A 161 -2.62 11.82 7.39
CA ALA A 161 -3.84 12.44 7.89
C ALA A 161 -3.78 12.79 9.39
N ASN A 162 -2.99 12.05 10.16
CA ASN A 162 -2.89 12.18 11.63
C ASN A 162 -4.27 12.12 12.31
N VAL A 163 -5.06 11.11 11.96
CA VAL A 163 -6.41 10.88 12.49
C VAL A 163 -6.38 10.79 14.01
N GLN A 164 -7.34 11.43 14.67
CA GLN A 164 -7.47 11.45 16.13
C GLN A 164 -8.70 10.66 16.60
N ALA A 165 -8.74 10.36 17.88
CA ALA A 165 -9.88 9.69 18.49
C ALA A 165 -11.16 10.55 18.37
N GLY A 166 -12.23 9.95 17.87
CA GLY A 166 -13.51 10.62 17.63
C GLY A 166 -13.66 11.20 16.22
N ASP A 167 -12.59 11.28 15.43
CA ASP A 167 -12.72 11.72 14.03
C ASP A 167 -13.58 10.73 13.22
N SER A 168 -14.44 11.24 12.37
CA SER A 168 -15.18 10.47 11.40
C SER A 168 -14.32 10.16 10.17
N VAL A 169 -14.23 8.87 9.80
CA VAL A 169 -13.37 8.39 8.72
C VAL A 169 -14.16 7.60 7.71
N ALA A 170 -14.02 7.92 6.42
CA ALA A 170 -14.57 7.16 5.30
C ALA A 170 -13.46 6.65 4.39
N ILE A 171 -13.50 5.36 4.01
CA ILE A 171 -12.45 4.70 3.23
C ILE A 171 -13.08 4.06 2.00
N PHE A 172 -12.77 4.59 0.81
CA PHE A 172 -13.17 4.07 -0.49
C PHE A 172 -12.18 2.99 -0.93
N GLY A 173 -12.70 1.77 -1.12
CA GLY A 173 -11.94 0.57 -1.46
C GLY A 173 -11.35 -0.12 -0.23
N VAL A 174 -11.83 -1.33 0.07
CA VAL A 174 -11.37 -2.13 1.22
C VAL A 174 -10.60 -3.39 0.80
N GLY A 175 -9.75 -3.26 -0.22
CA GLY A 175 -8.66 -4.20 -0.49
C GLY A 175 -7.54 -4.08 0.55
N GLY A 176 -6.39 -4.69 0.31
CA GLY A 176 -5.29 -4.74 1.30
C GLY A 176 -4.86 -3.38 1.88
N VAL A 177 -4.78 -2.32 1.05
CA VAL A 177 -4.46 -0.96 1.50
C VAL A 177 -5.59 -0.38 2.34
N GLY A 178 -6.84 -0.47 1.85
CA GLY A 178 -8.00 0.07 2.58
C GLY A 178 -8.27 -0.66 3.89
N LEU A 179 -8.10 -1.99 3.96
CA LEU A 179 -8.20 -2.75 5.22
C LEU A 179 -7.13 -2.31 6.23
N SER A 180 -5.91 -2.04 5.77
CA SER A 180 -4.85 -1.49 6.62
C SER A 180 -5.20 -0.11 7.16
N ALA A 181 -5.84 0.74 6.34
CA ALA A 181 -6.36 2.03 6.78
C ALA A 181 -7.52 1.87 7.77
N VAL A 182 -8.43 0.90 7.59
CA VAL A 182 -9.51 0.57 8.55
C VAL A 182 -8.91 0.18 9.90
N VAL A 183 -7.91 -0.72 9.93
CA VAL A 183 -7.25 -1.14 11.17
C VAL A 183 -6.60 0.04 11.89
N ALA A 184 -5.87 0.88 11.16
CA ALA A 184 -5.22 2.05 11.74
C ALA A 184 -6.23 3.07 12.27
N ALA A 185 -7.28 3.39 11.52
CA ALA A 185 -8.34 4.29 11.94
C ALA A 185 -9.06 3.78 13.19
N ARG A 186 -9.35 2.47 13.27
CA ARG A 186 -9.86 1.83 14.50
C ARG A 186 -8.89 1.99 15.67
N ALA A 187 -7.60 1.71 15.45
CA ALA A 187 -6.56 1.84 16.49
C ALA A 187 -6.43 3.28 17.02
N ARG A 188 -6.67 4.27 16.14
CA ARG A 188 -6.73 5.69 16.52
C ARG A 188 -8.04 6.10 17.20
N GLY A 189 -9.04 5.22 17.24
CA GLY A 189 -10.35 5.52 17.86
C GLY A 189 -11.28 6.34 16.97
N ALA A 190 -11.15 6.25 15.64
CA ALA A 190 -12.05 6.91 14.69
C ALA A 190 -13.50 6.41 14.87
N ASN A 191 -14.46 7.35 14.85
CA ASN A 191 -15.88 7.02 14.98
C ASN A 191 -16.78 8.16 14.42
N PRO A 192 -17.66 7.88 13.44
CA PRO A 192 -17.85 6.61 12.75
C PRO A 192 -16.65 6.25 11.83
N LEU A 193 -16.41 4.96 11.65
CA LEU A 193 -15.47 4.40 10.70
C LEU A 193 -16.25 3.70 9.58
N ILE A 194 -16.25 4.29 8.39
CA ILE A 194 -17.13 3.94 7.27
C ILE A 194 -16.27 3.31 6.15
N ALA A 195 -16.59 2.08 5.80
CA ALA A 195 -15.95 1.35 4.70
C ALA A 195 -16.86 1.35 3.46
N ILE A 196 -16.30 1.69 2.29
CA ILE A 196 -17.03 1.78 1.02
C ILE A 196 -16.40 0.86 -0.02
N ASP A 197 -17.19 -0.02 -0.63
CA ASP A 197 -16.77 -0.88 -1.74
C ASP A 197 -17.98 -1.22 -2.62
N LEU A 198 -17.76 -1.94 -3.73
CA LEU A 198 -18.83 -2.46 -4.59
C LEU A 198 -19.25 -3.88 -4.19
N ASP A 199 -18.46 -4.57 -3.40
CA ASP A 199 -18.57 -5.99 -3.05
C ASP A 199 -19.00 -6.17 -1.60
N ASP A 200 -20.15 -6.82 -1.39
CA ASP A 200 -20.72 -7.08 -0.06
C ASP A 200 -19.82 -7.98 0.81
N GLU A 201 -19.09 -8.94 0.20
CA GLU A 201 -18.20 -9.84 0.95
C GLU A 201 -16.98 -9.07 1.48
N LYS A 202 -16.40 -8.19 0.65
CA LYS A 202 -15.32 -7.28 1.09
C LYS A 202 -15.79 -6.33 2.19
N LEU A 203 -17.00 -5.83 2.10
CA LEU A 203 -17.60 -4.98 3.13
C LEU A 203 -17.84 -5.74 4.44
N ALA A 204 -18.34 -6.97 4.35
CA ALA A 204 -18.48 -7.85 5.53
C ALA A 204 -17.12 -8.18 6.16
N PHE A 205 -16.09 -8.36 5.33
CA PHE A 205 -14.73 -8.56 5.77
C PHE A 205 -14.17 -7.31 6.47
N ALA A 206 -14.38 -6.11 5.93
CA ALA A 206 -13.95 -4.86 6.56
C ALA A 206 -14.57 -4.64 7.96
N LYS A 207 -15.79 -5.11 8.21
CA LYS A 207 -16.40 -5.08 9.56
C LYS A 207 -15.60 -5.89 10.58
N GLN A 208 -15.01 -7.02 10.19
CA GLN A 208 -14.18 -7.83 11.08
C GLN A 208 -12.92 -7.07 11.53
N PHE A 209 -12.42 -6.16 10.69
CA PHE A 209 -11.27 -5.29 11.00
C PHE A 209 -11.64 -4.00 11.72
N GLY A 210 -12.94 -3.72 11.92
CA GLY A 210 -13.39 -2.63 12.77
C GLY A 210 -14.20 -1.53 12.11
N ALA A 211 -14.57 -1.65 10.83
CA ALA A 211 -15.52 -0.72 10.21
C ALA A 211 -16.84 -0.75 10.96
N THR A 212 -17.30 0.41 11.44
CA THR A 212 -18.57 0.55 12.18
C THR A 212 -19.77 0.60 11.22
N HIS A 213 -19.56 1.13 10.03
CA HIS A 213 -20.55 1.24 8.95
C HIS A 213 -19.95 0.76 7.64
N VAL A 214 -20.78 0.26 6.75
CA VAL A 214 -20.39 -0.15 5.40
C VAL A 214 -21.39 0.39 4.39
N ILE A 215 -20.89 0.77 3.22
CA ILE A 215 -21.68 1.30 2.12
C ILE A 215 -21.34 0.54 0.84
N ASN A 216 -22.33 -0.12 0.23
CA ASN A 216 -22.15 -0.71 -1.09
C ASN A 216 -22.47 0.35 -2.16
N ALA A 217 -21.41 0.92 -2.76
CA ALA A 217 -21.53 1.99 -3.75
C ALA A 217 -22.09 1.54 -5.12
N ALA A 218 -22.39 0.24 -5.29
CA ALA A 218 -23.19 -0.25 -6.41
C ALA A 218 -24.72 -0.14 -6.14
N LYS A 219 -25.12 0.00 -4.86
CA LYS A 219 -26.53 -0.02 -4.42
C LYS A 219 -27.04 1.34 -3.96
N GLU A 220 -26.14 2.20 -3.43
CA GLU A 220 -26.50 3.48 -2.85
C GLU A 220 -25.43 4.55 -3.11
N ASP A 221 -25.79 5.83 -2.99
CA ASP A 221 -24.85 6.94 -3.15
C ASP A 221 -24.00 7.08 -1.87
N PRO A 222 -22.68 6.80 -1.93
CA PRO A 222 -21.82 6.86 -0.76
C PRO A 222 -21.73 8.26 -0.17
N ILE A 223 -21.79 9.32 -0.99
CA ILE A 223 -21.69 10.71 -0.50
C ILE A 223 -22.92 11.03 0.35
N ALA A 224 -24.11 10.69 -0.15
CA ALA A 224 -25.36 10.94 0.58
C ALA A 224 -25.39 10.19 1.93
N VAL A 225 -24.97 8.91 1.94
CA VAL A 225 -24.95 8.10 3.18
C VAL A 225 -23.89 8.60 4.16
N ILE A 226 -22.67 8.92 3.71
CA ILE A 226 -21.62 9.49 4.58
C ILE A 226 -22.12 10.78 5.23
N ARG A 227 -22.69 11.69 4.44
CA ARG A 227 -23.23 12.95 4.94
C ARG A 227 -24.35 12.73 5.96
N ALA A 228 -25.27 11.80 5.72
CA ALA A 228 -26.34 11.47 6.66
C ALA A 228 -25.82 10.93 8.00
N LEU A 229 -24.79 10.05 7.96
CA LEU A 229 -24.16 9.47 9.14
C LEU A 229 -23.36 10.47 9.99
N THR A 230 -22.91 11.58 9.36
CA THR A 230 -21.98 12.54 9.98
C THR A 230 -22.59 13.94 10.12
N THR A 231 -23.90 14.10 9.94
CA THR A 231 -24.62 15.38 10.05
C THR A 231 -24.53 15.95 11.47
N GLN A 232 -24.13 17.22 11.57
CA GLN A 232 -24.04 17.99 12.83
C GLN A 232 -25.10 19.10 12.83
N THR A 233 -26.25 18.84 13.43
CA THR A 233 -27.43 19.73 13.34
C THR A 233 -27.29 21.06 14.08
N ASP A 234 -26.33 21.19 14.97
CA ASP A 234 -25.99 22.39 15.74
C ASP A 234 -24.97 23.32 15.04
N ARG A 235 -24.47 22.93 13.86
CA ARG A 235 -23.42 23.62 13.10
C ARG A 235 -23.86 23.96 11.68
N HIS A 236 -23.46 25.11 11.18
CA HIS A 236 -23.84 25.58 9.86
C HIS A 236 -22.66 26.11 9.04
N THR A 237 -22.69 25.86 7.74
CA THR A 237 -21.76 26.43 6.76
C THR A 237 -22.05 27.94 6.58
N ILE A 238 -21.19 28.65 5.85
CA ILE A 238 -21.42 30.05 5.42
C ILE A 238 -22.74 30.22 4.64
N ARG A 239 -23.19 29.17 3.96
CA ARG A 239 -24.46 29.15 3.22
C ARG A 239 -25.66 28.75 4.07
N ARG A 240 -25.50 28.61 5.38
CA ARG A 240 -26.50 28.17 6.35
C ARG A 240 -27.02 26.75 6.15
N GLU A 241 -26.24 25.93 5.44
CA GLU A 241 -26.48 24.49 5.33
C GLU A 241 -25.93 23.79 6.57
N THR A 242 -26.51 22.67 6.98
CA THR A 242 -26.01 21.88 8.08
C THR A 242 -24.63 21.27 7.74
N VAL A 243 -23.68 21.34 8.68
CA VAL A 243 -22.37 20.71 8.53
C VAL A 243 -22.54 19.20 8.40
N ALA A 244 -21.96 18.61 7.38
CA ALA A 244 -22.00 17.16 7.11
C ALA A 244 -20.81 16.71 6.27
N GLY A 245 -20.48 15.42 6.35
CA GLY A 245 -19.33 14.78 5.71
C GLY A 245 -18.34 14.24 6.74
N ALA A 246 -17.43 13.36 6.33
CA ALA A 246 -16.41 12.80 7.21
C ALA A 246 -15.23 13.75 7.40
N ASP A 247 -14.60 13.74 8.58
CA ASP A 247 -13.39 14.53 8.85
C ASP A 247 -12.24 14.12 7.93
N PHE A 248 -12.12 12.81 7.68
CA PHE A 248 -11.15 12.27 6.73
C PHE A 248 -11.82 11.30 5.75
N VAL A 249 -11.50 11.46 4.46
CA VAL A 249 -12.00 10.58 3.40
C VAL A 249 -10.80 10.09 2.58
N PHE A 250 -10.59 8.77 2.59
CA PHE A 250 -9.47 8.14 1.89
C PHE A 250 -9.94 7.48 0.59
N ASP A 251 -9.21 7.70 -0.52
CA ASP A 251 -9.35 6.88 -1.72
C ASP A 251 -8.20 5.88 -1.77
N CYS A 252 -8.51 4.59 -1.61
CA CYS A 252 -7.55 3.48 -1.70
C CYS A 252 -7.66 2.70 -3.02
N ILE A 253 -8.30 3.29 -4.05
CA ILE A 253 -8.58 2.65 -5.36
C ILE A 253 -7.79 3.33 -6.48
N GLY A 254 -7.90 4.67 -6.61
CA GLY A 254 -7.23 5.45 -7.65
C GLY A 254 -8.00 5.61 -8.97
N ILE A 255 -9.30 5.26 -9.03
CA ILE A 255 -10.11 5.48 -10.23
C ILE A 255 -10.80 6.86 -10.22
N ARG A 256 -11.04 7.42 -11.41
CA ARG A 256 -11.67 8.74 -11.55
C ARG A 256 -12.92 8.90 -10.69
N LYS A 257 -13.84 7.92 -10.73
CA LYS A 257 -15.12 7.99 -10.02
C LYS A 257 -14.94 8.20 -8.51
N THR A 258 -14.06 7.42 -7.86
CA THR A 258 -13.86 7.53 -6.40
C THR A 258 -13.07 8.79 -6.03
N LEU A 259 -12.07 9.15 -6.83
CA LEU A 259 -11.31 10.38 -6.64
C LEU A 259 -12.16 11.66 -6.72
N GLU A 260 -13.16 11.69 -7.60
CA GLU A 260 -14.12 12.81 -7.71
C GLU A 260 -15.15 12.79 -6.57
N GLN A 261 -15.29 11.69 -5.81
CA GLN A 261 -16.22 11.56 -4.69
C GLN A 261 -15.63 11.95 -3.33
N ILE A 262 -14.31 11.81 -3.13
CA ILE A 262 -13.72 11.99 -1.78
C ILE A 262 -13.78 13.44 -1.28
N VAL A 263 -13.68 14.45 -2.13
CA VAL A 263 -13.81 15.86 -1.72
C VAL A 263 -15.27 16.20 -1.36
N PRO A 264 -16.30 15.86 -2.16
CA PRO A 264 -17.70 16.05 -1.76
C PRO A 264 -18.12 15.27 -0.50
N ALA A 265 -17.50 14.11 -0.24
CA ALA A 265 -17.77 13.30 0.94
C ALA A 265 -17.11 13.84 2.23
N ALA A 266 -16.06 14.67 2.08
CA ALA A 266 -15.40 15.29 3.21
C ALA A 266 -16.27 16.37 3.85
N ARG A 267 -16.13 16.53 5.17
CA ARG A 267 -16.94 17.44 6.00
C ARG A 267 -16.86 18.87 5.48
N THR A 268 -18.03 19.52 5.41
CA THR A 268 -18.10 20.97 5.15
C THR A 268 -17.58 21.76 6.35
N GLY A 269 -17.05 22.95 6.11
CA GLY A 269 -16.54 23.82 7.18
C GLY A 269 -17.65 24.39 8.04
N PHE A 270 -17.37 24.61 9.33
CA PHE A 270 -18.20 25.40 10.22
C PHE A 270 -17.74 26.86 10.16
N PHE A 271 -18.56 27.70 9.57
CA PHE A 271 -18.19 29.08 9.25
C PHE A 271 -17.65 29.85 10.45
N GLY A 272 -16.42 30.32 10.32
CA GLY A 272 -15.73 31.14 11.32
C GLY A 272 -15.13 30.37 12.52
N ALA A 273 -15.28 29.04 12.57
CA ALA A 273 -14.82 28.23 13.69
C ALA A 273 -13.94 27.04 13.29
N GLU A 274 -14.33 26.27 12.27
CA GLU A 274 -13.60 25.04 11.88
C GLU A 274 -13.51 24.91 10.37
N SER A 275 -12.32 24.62 9.86
CA SER A 275 -12.10 24.22 8.47
C SER A 275 -12.79 22.89 8.15
N GLY A 276 -13.07 22.67 6.88
CA GLY A 276 -13.65 21.41 6.40
C GLY A 276 -12.71 20.22 6.52
N GLY A 277 -13.24 19.05 6.19
CA GLY A 277 -12.52 17.79 6.24
C GLY A 277 -11.42 17.65 5.18
N THR A 278 -10.66 16.58 5.29
CA THR A 278 -9.52 16.26 4.41
C THR A 278 -9.82 15.05 3.55
N ALA A 279 -9.70 15.21 2.24
CA ALA A 279 -9.71 14.13 1.26
C ALA A 279 -8.26 13.68 0.99
N VAL A 280 -7.98 12.39 1.14
CA VAL A 280 -6.64 11.80 1.06
C VAL A 280 -6.58 10.83 -0.12
N LEU A 281 -5.75 11.16 -1.11
CA LEU A 281 -5.45 10.31 -2.26
C LEU A 281 -4.36 9.31 -1.87
N VAL A 282 -4.69 8.02 -1.87
CA VAL A 282 -3.77 6.90 -1.56
C VAL A 282 -3.62 5.96 -2.75
N GLY A 283 -4.72 5.66 -3.44
CA GLY A 283 -4.74 4.83 -4.65
C GLY A 283 -4.00 5.51 -5.81
N VAL A 284 -3.33 4.71 -6.66
CA VAL A 284 -2.56 5.23 -7.79
C VAL A 284 -3.49 5.70 -8.91
N PRO A 285 -3.57 7.02 -9.22
CA PRO A 285 -4.47 7.52 -10.25
C PRO A 285 -3.94 7.19 -11.65
N THR A 286 -4.85 6.82 -12.55
CA THR A 286 -4.52 6.52 -13.95
C THR A 286 -5.02 7.57 -14.92
N THR A 287 -5.90 8.49 -14.47
CA THR A 287 -6.51 9.54 -15.30
C THR A 287 -6.64 10.84 -14.51
N PRO A 288 -6.63 12.01 -15.20
CA PRO A 288 -6.99 13.28 -14.59
C PRO A 288 -8.42 13.26 -14.02
N VAL A 289 -8.65 14.03 -12.96
CA VAL A 289 -9.93 14.17 -12.26
C VAL A 289 -10.38 15.62 -12.23
N GLU A 290 -11.68 15.84 -12.06
CA GLU A 290 -12.28 17.16 -11.91
C GLU A 290 -12.65 17.38 -10.44
N LEU A 291 -12.27 18.53 -9.89
CA LEU A 291 -12.60 18.94 -8.53
C LEU A 291 -13.34 20.25 -8.58
N ASP A 292 -14.35 20.42 -7.71
CA ASP A 292 -15.03 21.71 -7.55
C ASP A 292 -14.19 22.65 -6.66
N PRO A 293 -13.54 23.69 -7.22
CA PRO A 293 -12.74 24.63 -6.45
C PRO A 293 -13.58 25.48 -5.49
N ILE A 294 -14.90 25.64 -5.78
CA ILE A 294 -15.81 26.39 -4.89
C ILE A 294 -16.08 25.59 -3.62
N ASP A 295 -16.26 24.26 -3.71
CA ASP A 295 -16.41 23.42 -2.53
C ASP A 295 -15.16 23.45 -1.65
N LEU A 296 -13.97 23.38 -2.26
CA LEU A 296 -12.69 23.51 -1.54
C LEU A 296 -12.57 24.88 -0.83
N LEU A 297 -12.83 25.98 -1.55
CA LEU A 297 -12.68 27.33 -1.03
C LEU A 297 -13.68 27.65 0.08
N MET A 298 -14.98 27.42 -0.19
CA MET A 298 -16.06 27.86 0.70
C MET A 298 -16.17 27.04 1.97
N ASN A 299 -15.63 25.83 1.96
CA ASN A 299 -15.62 24.94 3.11
C ASN A 299 -14.23 24.75 3.72
N GLU A 300 -13.19 25.42 3.19
CA GLU A 300 -11.80 25.24 3.62
C GLU A 300 -11.37 23.76 3.69
N LYS A 301 -11.84 22.93 2.73
CA LYS A 301 -11.49 21.53 2.63
C LYS A 301 -10.04 21.37 2.15
N ARG A 302 -9.43 20.23 2.47
CA ARG A 302 -8.10 19.86 2.00
C ARG A 302 -8.19 18.69 1.05
N PHE A 303 -7.35 18.68 0.00
CA PHE A 303 -7.10 17.54 -0.87
C PHE A 303 -5.59 17.30 -0.88
N ILE A 304 -5.16 16.15 -0.35
CA ILE A 304 -3.74 15.82 -0.16
C ILE A 304 -3.42 14.42 -0.69
N GLY A 305 -2.18 14.24 -1.14
CA GLY A 305 -1.66 12.93 -1.55
C GLY A 305 -0.91 12.23 -0.42
N SER A 306 -0.95 10.90 -0.43
CA SER A 306 -0.20 10.03 0.49
C SER A 306 0.55 8.99 -0.31
N ILE A 307 1.84 9.16 -0.50
CA ILE A 307 2.69 8.18 -1.16
C ILE A 307 3.30 7.23 -0.13
N GLY A 308 3.04 5.91 -0.28
CA GLY A 308 3.53 4.90 0.67
C GLY A 308 3.14 5.17 2.13
N GLY A 309 2.00 5.87 2.37
CA GLY A 309 1.56 6.25 3.70
C GLY A 309 2.42 7.30 4.38
N SER A 310 3.23 8.07 3.64
CA SER A 310 4.23 8.98 4.22
C SER A 310 5.15 8.28 5.25
N CYS A 311 5.39 6.97 5.05
CA CYS A 311 6.13 6.12 5.97
C CYS A 311 7.64 6.38 5.92
N SER A 312 8.26 6.28 7.09
CA SER A 312 9.68 6.02 7.30
C SER A 312 9.85 4.57 7.75
N PRO A 313 10.32 3.64 6.88
CA PRO A 313 10.31 2.20 7.19
C PRO A 313 11.01 1.82 8.49
N ASP A 314 12.14 2.44 8.83
CA ASP A 314 12.86 2.17 10.08
C ASP A 314 12.06 2.53 11.34
N HIS A 315 11.19 3.55 11.25
CA HIS A 315 10.38 4.02 12.36
C HIS A 315 9.03 3.28 12.40
N ASP A 316 8.41 3.07 11.25
CA ASP A 316 7.02 2.62 11.17
C ASP A 316 6.88 1.10 11.18
N PHE A 317 7.83 0.34 10.59
CA PHE A 317 7.74 -1.13 10.58
C PHE A 317 7.77 -1.74 11.98
N PRO A 318 8.63 -1.29 12.92
CA PRO A 318 8.55 -1.74 14.32
C PRO A 318 7.18 -1.53 14.94
N ARG A 319 6.50 -0.41 14.64
CA ARG A 319 5.14 -0.13 15.12
C ARG A 319 4.12 -1.13 14.54
N TYR A 320 4.18 -1.43 13.24
CA TYR A 320 3.26 -2.39 12.62
C TYR A 320 3.51 -3.82 13.06
N ILE A 321 4.77 -4.20 13.29
CA ILE A 321 5.14 -5.48 13.89
C ILE A 321 4.56 -5.59 15.30
N LYS A 322 4.71 -4.54 16.12
CA LYS A 322 4.13 -4.49 17.45
C LYS A 322 2.59 -4.63 17.41
N TRP A 323 1.92 -3.96 16.49
CA TRP A 323 0.48 -4.11 16.31
C TRP A 323 0.08 -5.55 15.94
N TYR A 324 0.90 -6.23 15.13
CA TYR A 324 0.69 -7.64 14.82
C TYR A 324 0.86 -8.53 16.05
N GLU A 325 1.93 -8.34 16.83
CA GLU A 325 2.20 -9.11 18.04
C GLU A 325 1.13 -8.90 19.14
N GLU A 326 0.58 -7.68 19.24
CA GLU A 326 -0.48 -7.32 20.17
C GLU A 326 -1.90 -7.69 19.69
N GLY A 327 -2.05 -8.19 18.44
CA GLY A 327 -3.33 -8.55 17.85
C GLY A 327 -4.18 -7.35 17.38
N THR A 328 -3.62 -6.14 17.35
CA THR A 328 -4.27 -4.95 16.77
C THR A 328 -4.37 -5.08 15.25
N LEU A 329 -3.36 -5.64 14.61
CA LEU A 329 -3.25 -5.89 13.19
C LEU A 329 -3.21 -7.41 12.94
N ASP A 330 -4.31 -7.98 12.49
CA ASP A 330 -4.39 -9.41 12.16
C ASP A 330 -3.94 -9.68 10.73
N LEU A 331 -2.62 -9.79 10.52
CA LEU A 331 -2.03 -10.12 9.22
C LEU A 331 -2.43 -11.52 8.74
N ASN A 332 -2.66 -12.46 9.67
CA ASN A 332 -3.07 -13.83 9.31
C ASN A 332 -4.45 -13.83 8.64
N ALA A 333 -5.39 -13.05 9.16
CA ALA A 333 -6.69 -12.87 8.54
C ALA A 333 -6.62 -12.05 7.24
N MET A 334 -5.71 -11.08 7.15
CA MET A 334 -5.55 -10.24 5.94
C MET A 334 -4.98 -11.01 4.74
N VAL A 335 -4.10 -11.99 4.95
CA VAL A 335 -3.53 -12.83 3.87
C VAL A 335 -4.49 -13.96 3.55
N THR A 336 -5.34 -13.76 2.56
CA THR A 336 -6.42 -14.70 2.19
C THR A 336 -6.04 -15.65 1.06
N ALA A 337 -4.98 -15.38 0.30
CA ALA A 337 -4.53 -16.22 -0.80
C ALA A 337 -3.01 -16.39 -0.79
N ARG A 338 -2.55 -17.60 -1.10
CA ARG A 338 -1.13 -17.96 -1.20
C ARG A 338 -0.90 -18.69 -2.51
N TYR A 339 0.13 -18.30 -3.23
CA TYR A 339 0.49 -18.86 -4.53
C TYR A 339 1.97 -19.26 -4.52
N ALA A 340 2.32 -20.31 -5.24
CA ALA A 340 3.72 -20.58 -5.58
C ALA A 340 4.18 -19.60 -6.69
N LEU A 341 5.49 -19.46 -6.87
CA LEU A 341 6.04 -18.61 -7.94
C LEU A 341 5.50 -19.02 -9.33
N ASP A 342 5.33 -20.33 -9.57
CA ASP A 342 4.83 -20.87 -10.85
C ASP A 342 3.38 -20.43 -11.14
N ASP A 343 2.61 -20.06 -10.13
CA ASP A 343 1.21 -19.66 -10.24
C ASP A 343 1.05 -18.12 -10.43
N ILE A 344 2.13 -17.37 -10.71
CA ILE A 344 2.11 -15.91 -10.76
C ILE A 344 1.10 -15.35 -11.76
N ASN A 345 0.92 -15.99 -12.92
CA ASN A 345 -0.06 -15.54 -13.90
C ASN A 345 -1.51 -15.72 -13.40
N GLU A 346 -1.80 -16.81 -12.70
CA GLU A 346 -3.10 -17.01 -12.06
C GLU A 346 -3.32 -16.03 -10.90
N ALA A 347 -2.30 -15.81 -10.06
CA ALA A 347 -2.37 -14.85 -8.96
C ALA A 347 -2.67 -13.42 -9.45
N THR A 348 -2.02 -12.99 -10.53
CA THR A 348 -2.27 -11.67 -11.14
C THR A 348 -3.62 -11.59 -11.82
N ARG A 349 -4.10 -12.66 -12.46
CA ARG A 349 -5.45 -12.78 -13.00
C ARG A 349 -6.51 -12.64 -11.90
N ALA A 350 -6.39 -13.41 -10.84
CA ALA A 350 -7.32 -13.38 -9.70
C ALA A 350 -7.37 -11.99 -9.04
N LEU A 351 -6.20 -11.33 -8.90
CA LEU A 351 -6.14 -9.97 -8.39
C LEU A 351 -6.85 -8.98 -9.32
N ALA A 352 -6.60 -9.06 -10.63
CA ALA A 352 -7.24 -8.20 -11.63
C ALA A 352 -8.77 -8.40 -11.70
N ALA A 353 -9.23 -9.63 -11.52
CA ALA A 353 -10.66 -9.98 -11.48
C ALA A 353 -11.35 -9.58 -10.15
N GLY A 354 -10.61 -9.08 -9.15
CA GLY A 354 -11.15 -8.70 -7.84
C GLY A 354 -11.53 -9.89 -6.94
N GLU A 355 -11.09 -11.11 -7.27
CA GLU A 355 -11.40 -12.35 -6.55
C GLU A 355 -10.70 -12.47 -5.19
N ILE A 356 -9.73 -11.59 -4.91
CA ILE A 356 -8.98 -11.58 -3.64
C ILE A 356 -9.61 -10.57 -2.69
N GLN A 357 -10.13 -11.04 -1.55
CA GLN A 357 -10.80 -10.18 -0.55
C GLN A 357 -9.81 -9.34 0.25
N GLY A 358 -8.72 -9.94 0.72
CA GLY A 358 -7.67 -9.26 1.50
C GLY A 358 -6.41 -9.05 0.68
N ARG A 359 -5.41 -9.87 0.95
CA ARG A 359 -4.09 -9.80 0.31
C ARG A 359 -3.65 -11.18 -0.19
N ALA A 360 -3.04 -11.22 -1.37
CA ALA A 360 -2.35 -12.40 -1.88
C ALA A 360 -0.85 -12.27 -1.68
N ILE A 361 -0.18 -13.40 -1.45
CA ILE A 361 1.28 -13.50 -1.36
C ILE A 361 1.80 -14.64 -2.24
N LEU A 362 3.02 -14.46 -2.78
CA LEU A 362 3.87 -15.54 -3.27
C LEU A 362 4.63 -16.14 -2.10
N VAL A 363 4.79 -17.45 -2.09
CA VAL A 363 5.58 -18.20 -1.10
C VAL A 363 6.68 -18.94 -1.84
N PHE A 364 7.92 -18.89 -1.31
CA PHE A 364 9.12 -19.45 -1.95
C PHE A 364 9.72 -20.62 -1.17
#